data_9e13aa918af0657ba5b0856e7d36696c
#
_entry.id   9e13aa918af0657ba5b0856e7d36696c
#
_cell.length_a   1.000
_cell.length_b   1.000
_cell.length_c   1.000
_cell.angle_alpha   90.00
_cell.angle_beta   90.00
_cell.angle_gamma   90.00
#
_symmetry.space_group_name_H-M   'P 1'
#
loop_
_entity.id
_entity.type
_entity.pdbx_description
1 polymer ?
#
loop_
_entity_poly.entity_id
_entity_poly.type
_entity_poly.pdbx_seq_one_letter_code
_entity_poly.pdbx_strand_id
1 'polypeptide(L)'
;VSTASLSRASRAAGDANTTGLYVYDGTAKAWKAYSVKDNAAEVVVLQPEDYAQVGAEFIAKPILYLPTILQNKLPFANAGQKAVVIYNKAKETPAAVEYTYSKDGWAASKEYKTQTSVFLLTENGYEAQANTYLNETLLGDEGGFKAFDIALTGVSYVWKNDATYGWKGSAFASKTNYAAESWLVSSAINLTEAMDPVLTFQEALNFLGGNKLEDFIQFKVSTDFDGEDVLGATWEDLELNADQRSTGDTWTFVTVGPCSLASY
;
A
#
# COMPACT_ATOMS: atom_id res chain seq x y z
N VAL A 1 -3.09 -3.47 -15.29
CA VAL A 1 -4.50 -3.18 -15.58
C VAL A 1 -5.27 -3.36 -14.30
N SER A 2 -5.81 -2.30 -13.78
CA SER A 2 -6.67 -2.35 -12.58
C SER A 2 -8.10 -2.03 -12.99
N THR A 3 -9.04 -2.81 -12.52
CA THR A 3 -10.46 -2.51 -12.63
C THR A 3 -10.93 -1.82 -11.38
N ALA A 4 -11.46 -0.61 -11.51
CA ALA A 4 -12.31 -0.04 -10.48
C ALA A 4 -13.75 -0.47 -10.77
N SER A 5 -14.29 -1.37 -9.96
CA SER A 5 -15.72 -1.62 -9.91
C SER A 5 -16.32 -0.64 -8.92
N LEU A 6 -17.10 0.32 -9.42
CA LEU A 6 -17.78 1.30 -8.59
C LEU A 6 -19.18 0.79 -8.26
N SER A 7 -19.33 0.18 -7.08
CA SER A 7 -20.68 -0.07 -6.55
C SER A 7 -21.10 1.13 -5.70
N ARG A 8 -22.15 1.82 -6.12
CA ARG A 8 -22.82 2.84 -5.30
C ARG A 8 -23.83 2.18 -4.37
N ALA A 9 -23.68 2.41 -3.07
CA ALA A 9 -24.73 2.14 -2.12
C ALA A 9 -25.80 3.25 -2.22
N SER A 10 -27.05 2.85 -2.31
CA SER A 10 -28.29 3.63 -2.41
C SER A 10 -28.39 4.56 -3.63
N ARG A 11 -29.41 4.34 -4.44
CA ARG A 11 -29.63 5.07 -5.68
C ARG A 11 -31.07 5.52 -5.84
N ALA A 12 -31.20 6.72 -6.41
CA ALA A 12 -32.45 7.12 -7.03
C ALA A 12 -32.72 6.24 -8.27
N ALA A 13 -33.97 5.94 -8.53
CA ALA A 13 -34.38 5.17 -9.71
C ALA A 13 -33.87 5.87 -10.98
N GLY A 14 -33.07 5.16 -11.81
CA GLY A 14 -32.56 5.65 -13.07
C GLY A 14 -31.06 5.80 -13.20
N ASP A 15 -30.29 5.66 -12.12
CA ASP A 15 -28.82 5.73 -12.23
C ASP A 15 -28.21 4.40 -12.74
N ALA A 16 -27.43 4.40 -13.78
CA ALA A 16 -26.72 3.22 -14.28
C ALA A 16 -25.34 3.08 -13.61
N ASN A 17 -24.95 1.87 -13.19
CA ASN A 17 -23.58 1.60 -12.80
C ASN A 17 -22.69 1.74 -14.02
N THR A 18 -21.62 2.55 -13.92
CA THR A 18 -20.60 2.63 -14.94
C THR A 18 -19.35 1.92 -14.44
N THR A 19 -18.79 1.07 -15.30
CA THR A 19 -17.50 0.43 -15.03
C THR A 19 -16.47 1.09 -15.92
N GLY A 20 -15.43 1.63 -15.34
CA GLY A 20 -14.29 2.17 -16.05
C GLY A 20 -13.08 1.27 -15.89
N LEU A 21 -12.27 1.18 -16.91
CA LEU A 21 -11.01 0.48 -16.92
C LEU A 21 -9.87 1.47 -17.00
N TYR A 22 -8.90 1.34 -16.11
CA TYR A 22 -7.75 2.24 -16.03
C TYR A 22 -6.46 1.44 -15.98
N VAL A 23 -5.37 2.01 -16.50
CA VAL A 23 -4.00 1.49 -16.39
C VAL A 23 -3.16 2.50 -15.63
N TYR A 24 -2.42 2.03 -14.65
CA TYR A 24 -1.44 2.87 -13.97
C TYR A 24 -0.20 3.07 -14.85
N ASP A 25 0.13 4.33 -15.11
CA ASP A 25 1.36 4.73 -15.81
C ASP A 25 2.44 5.01 -14.75
N GLY A 26 3.35 4.06 -14.56
CA GLY A 26 4.42 4.16 -13.57
C GLY A 26 5.40 5.30 -13.82
N THR A 27 5.51 5.80 -15.07
CA THR A 27 6.36 6.94 -15.41
C THR A 27 5.68 8.25 -15.03
N ALA A 28 4.39 8.38 -15.38
CA ALA A 28 3.60 9.57 -15.06
C ALA A 28 3.07 9.53 -13.60
N LYS A 29 3.23 8.41 -12.89
CA LYS A 29 2.66 8.13 -11.55
C LYS A 29 1.16 8.49 -11.50
N ALA A 30 0.40 8.13 -12.54
CA ALA A 30 -1.00 8.49 -12.71
C ALA A 30 -1.80 7.37 -13.35
N TRP A 31 -3.08 7.28 -12.99
CA TRP A 31 -4.03 6.40 -13.64
C TRP A 31 -4.53 7.03 -14.93
N LYS A 32 -4.48 6.27 -16.03
CA LYS A 32 -5.04 6.65 -17.34
C LYS A 32 -6.17 5.71 -17.71
N ALA A 33 -7.22 6.23 -18.34
CA ALA A 33 -8.25 5.38 -18.91
C ALA A 33 -7.62 4.38 -19.88
N TYR A 34 -8.01 3.10 -19.77
CA TYR A 34 -7.52 2.07 -20.67
C TYR A 34 -7.99 2.34 -22.10
N SER A 35 -7.08 2.29 -23.05
CA SER A 35 -7.35 2.40 -24.46
C SER A 35 -6.87 1.15 -25.18
N VAL A 36 -7.78 0.47 -25.89
CA VAL A 36 -7.44 -0.68 -26.74
C VAL A 36 -6.40 -0.30 -27.79
N LYS A 37 -6.50 0.91 -28.32
CA LYS A 37 -5.58 1.43 -29.34
C LYS A 37 -4.14 1.51 -28.82
N ASP A 38 -3.97 1.94 -27.57
CA ASP A 38 -2.64 2.13 -26.97
C ASP A 38 -2.04 0.82 -26.46
N ASN A 39 -2.89 -0.13 -26.05
CA ASN A 39 -2.47 -1.40 -25.45
C ASN A 39 -2.54 -2.59 -26.41
N ALA A 40 -3.09 -2.41 -27.60
CA ALA A 40 -3.25 -3.45 -28.63
C ALA A 40 -3.94 -4.74 -28.15
N ALA A 41 -4.74 -4.66 -27.09
CA ALA A 41 -5.48 -5.78 -26.52
C ALA A 41 -6.92 -5.36 -26.22
N GLU A 42 -7.87 -6.24 -26.57
CA GLU A 42 -9.28 -6.05 -26.19
C GLU A 42 -9.49 -6.39 -24.72
N VAL A 43 -10.46 -5.74 -24.08
CA VAL A 43 -10.74 -5.99 -22.67
C VAL A 43 -12.10 -6.64 -22.52
N VAL A 44 -12.09 -7.80 -21.90
CA VAL A 44 -13.27 -8.59 -21.56
C VAL A 44 -13.44 -8.63 -20.05
N VAL A 45 -14.42 -7.88 -19.56
CA VAL A 45 -14.82 -7.97 -18.13
C VAL A 45 -15.93 -9.01 -18.03
N LEU A 46 -15.71 -10.06 -17.25
CA LEU A 46 -16.72 -11.10 -17.05
C LEU A 46 -17.93 -10.54 -16.29
N GLN A 47 -19.10 -10.85 -16.80
CA GLN A 47 -20.39 -10.48 -16.24
C GLN A 47 -20.99 -11.68 -15.49
N PRO A 48 -22.02 -11.49 -14.64
CA PRO A 48 -22.67 -12.58 -13.92
C PRO A 48 -23.08 -13.76 -14.80
N GLU A 49 -23.51 -13.49 -16.06
CA GLU A 49 -23.92 -14.47 -17.03
C GLU A 49 -22.75 -15.38 -17.47
N ASP A 50 -21.53 -14.84 -17.49
CA ASP A 50 -20.34 -15.60 -17.86
C ASP A 50 -19.97 -16.62 -16.80
N TYR A 51 -20.13 -16.26 -15.52
CA TYR A 51 -19.95 -17.17 -14.42
C TYR A 51 -21.06 -18.24 -14.37
N ALA A 52 -22.29 -17.86 -14.66
CA ALA A 52 -23.42 -18.78 -14.72
C ALA A 52 -23.23 -19.87 -15.80
N GLN A 53 -22.62 -19.53 -16.95
CA GLN A 53 -22.32 -20.50 -18.01
C GLN A 53 -21.39 -21.63 -17.55
N VAL A 54 -20.52 -21.35 -16.60
CA VAL A 54 -19.57 -22.33 -16.03
C VAL A 54 -20.04 -22.90 -14.68
N GLY A 55 -21.24 -22.50 -14.23
CA GLY A 55 -21.83 -23.00 -12.98
C GLY A 55 -21.07 -22.56 -11.73
N ALA A 56 -20.44 -21.38 -11.75
CA ALA A 56 -19.61 -20.90 -10.66
C ALA A 56 -19.91 -19.42 -10.34
N GLU A 57 -19.59 -18.99 -9.13
CA GLU A 57 -19.65 -17.57 -8.73
C GLU A 57 -18.29 -16.85 -8.96
N PHE A 58 -17.22 -17.61 -9.10
CA PHE A 58 -15.86 -17.15 -9.40
C PHE A 58 -15.08 -18.25 -10.12
N ILE A 59 -13.96 -17.88 -10.78
CA ILE A 59 -13.17 -18.80 -11.58
C ILE A 59 -11.80 -19.04 -10.93
N ALA A 60 -11.71 -20.09 -10.09
CA ALA A 60 -10.46 -20.45 -9.44
C ALA A 60 -9.42 -21.09 -10.39
N LYS A 61 -9.86 -21.64 -11.53
CA LYS A 61 -8.99 -22.29 -12.53
C LYS A 61 -9.19 -21.66 -13.90
N PRO A 62 -8.64 -20.45 -14.14
CA PRO A 62 -8.88 -19.65 -15.34
C PRO A 62 -8.51 -20.38 -16.63
N ILE A 63 -7.46 -21.18 -16.63
CA ILE A 63 -6.98 -21.91 -17.81
C ILE A 63 -8.02 -22.90 -18.37
N LEU A 64 -8.96 -23.37 -17.55
CA LEU A 64 -9.98 -24.33 -17.97
C LEU A 64 -11.21 -23.66 -18.59
N TYR A 65 -11.51 -22.44 -18.20
CA TYR A 65 -12.78 -21.77 -18.55
C TYR A 65 -12.62 -20.55 -19.44
N LEU A 66 -11.62 -19.71 -19.18
CA LEU A 66 -11.46 -18.43 -19.88
C LEU A 66 -11.20 -18.56 -21.38
N PRO A 67 -10.44 -19.56 -21.88
CA PRO A 67 -10.29 -19.75 -23.32
C PRO A 67 -11.63 -19.98 -24.04
N THR A 68 -12.52 -20.79 -23.47
CA THR A 68 -13.85 -21.06 -24.04
C THR A 68 -14.74 -19.82 -23.98
N ILE A 69 -14.73 -19.11 -22.86
CA ILE A 69 -15.49 -17.86 -22.73
C ILE A 69 -14.99 -16.82 -23.76
N LEU A 70 -13.69 -16.69 -23.93
CA LEU A 70 -13.10 -15.81 -24.95
C LEU A 70 -13.50 -16.22 -26.37
N GLN A 71 -13.50 -17.53 -26.67
CA GLN A 71 -13.91 -18.00 -27.98
C GLN A 71 -15.37 -17.66 -28.27
N ASN A 72 -16.24 -17.71 -27.27
CA ASN A 72 -17.65 -17.33 -27.42
C ASN A 72 -17.83 -15.82 -27.57
N LYS A 73 -17.07 -15.02 -26.82
CA LYS A 73 -17.18 -13.54 -26.87
C LYS A 73 -16.49 -12.92 -28.09
N LEU A 74 -15.43 -13.54 -28.57
CA LEU A 74 -14.59 -13.09 -29.69
C LEU A 74 -14.47 -14.20 -30.76
N PRO A 75 -15.59 -14.60 -31.40
CA PRO A 75 -15.61 -15.75 -32.30
C PRO A 75 -14.80 -15.55 -33.57
N PHE A 76 -14.51 -14.30 -33.96
CA PHE A 76 -13.77 -13.93 -35.15
C PHE A 76 -12.34 -13.45 -34.87
N ALA A 77 -11.74 -13.92 -33.75
CA ALA A 77 -10.39 -13.56 -33.40
C ALA A 77 -9.37 -13.99 -34.47
N ASN A 78 -8.42 -13.11 -34.73
CA ASN A 78 -7.32 -13.38 -35.66
C ASN A 78 -6.05 -13.79 -34.93
N ALA A 79 -5.19 -14.59 -35.58
CA ALA A 79 -3.91 -14.98 -34.98
C ALA A 79 -3.09 -13.75 -34.57
N GLY A 80 -2.57 -13.77 -33.33
CA GLY A 80 -1.86 -12.65 -32.71
C GLY A 80 -2.77 -11.64 -32.01
N GLN A 81 -4.10 -11.74 -32.13
CA GLN A 81 -5.02 -10.89 -31.38
C GLN A 81 -4.88 -11.15 -29.89
N LYS A 82 -4.91 -10.08 -29.09
CA LYS A 82 -4.81 -10.12 -27.65
C LYS A 82 -6.12 -9.70 -26.99
N ALA A 83 -6.42 -10.34 -25.86
CA ALA A 83 -7.52 -9.95 -24.98
C ALA A 83 -7.09 -10.01 -23.52
N VAL A 84 -7.39 -8.98 -22.75
CA VAL A 84 -7.25 -9.00 -21.30
C VAL A 84 -8.58 -9.35 -20.67
N VAL A 85 -8.62 -10.47 -19.98
CA VAL A 85 -9.81 -10.92 -19.24
C VAL A 85 -9.72 -10.50 -17.81
N ILE A 86 -10.76 -9.83 -17.34
CA ILE A 86 -10.92 -9.41 -15.96
C ILE A 86 -12.04 -10.23 -15.34
N TYR A 87 -11.73 -10.90 -14.24
CA TYR A 87 -12.63 -11.85 -13.61
C TYR A 87 -12.37 -11.94 -12.10
N ASN A 88 -13.28 -12.51 -11.35
CA ASN A 88 -13.06 -12.85 -9.95
C ASN A 88 -12.46 -14.25 -9.84
N LYS A 89 -11.24 -14.38 -9.29
CA LYS A 89 -10.57 -15.69 -9.03
C LYS A 89 -11.06 -16.35 -7.74
N ALA A 90 -11.63 -15.58 -6.82
CA ALA A 90 -12.31 -15.96 -5.61
C ALA A 90 -13.41 -14.92 -5.33
N LYS A 91 -14.23 -15.12 -4.30
CA LYS A 91 -15.24 -14.14 -3.92
C LYS A 91 -14.59 -12.77 -3.71
N GLU A 92 -15.07 -11.74 -4.42
CA GLU A 92 -14.59 -10.35 -4.34
C GLU A 92 -13.07 -10.17 -4.55
N THR A 93 -12.43 -11.15 -5.23
CA THR A 93 -11.00 -11.11 -5.50
C THR A 93 -10.76 -11.00 -7.01
N PRO A 94 -10.58 -9.79 -7.55
CA PRO A 94 -10.36 -9.60 -8.97
C PRO A 94 -9.00 -10.12 -9.42
N ALA A 95 -8.95 -10.57 -10.67
CA ALA A 95 -7.73 -10.98 -11.36
C ALA A 95 -7.81 -10.51 -12.81
N ALA A 96 -6.65 -10.32 -13.44
CA ALA A 96 -6.55 -9.96 -14.85
C ALA A 96 -5.47 -10.80 -15.53
N VAL A 97 -5.82 -11.39 -16.68
CA VAL A 97 -4.93 -12.23 -17.47
C VAL A 97 -5.04 -11.84 -18.93
N GLU A 98 -3.91 -11.62 -19.59
CA GLU A 98 -3.85 -11.44 -21.05
C GLU A 98 -3.79 -12.79 -21.73
N TYR A 99 -4.60 -12.95 -22.75
CA TYR A 99 -4.62 -14.08 -23.66
C TYR A 99 -4.21 -13.65 -25.06
N THR A 100 -3.52 -14.53 -25.75
CA THR A 100 -3.20 -14.35 -27.17
C THR A 100 -3.86 -15.47 -27.98
N TYR A 101 -4.52 -15.08 -29.06
CA TYR A 101 -5.18 -16.03 -29.97
C TYR A 101 -4.19 -16.61 -30.98
N SER A 102 -4.25 -17.91 -31.22
CA SER A 102 -3.48 -18.62 -32.23
C SER A 102 -4.36 -19.62 -32.96
N LYS A 103 -3.80 -20.36 -33.91
CA LYS A 103 -4.48 -21.50 -34.55
C LYS A 103 -5.02 -22.55 -33.58
N ASP A 104 -4.41 -22.65 -32.39
CA ASP A 104 -4.77 -23.62 -31.36
C ASP A 104 -5.77 -23.02 -30.32
N GLY A 105 -6.24 -21.79 -30.57
CA GLY A 105 -7.18 -21.06 -29.71
C GLY A 105 -6.51 -20.01 -28.80
N TRP A 106 -7.22 -19.61 -27.77
CA TRP A 106 -6.77 -18.64 -26.79
C TRP A 106 -5.85 -19.28 -25.74
N ALA A 107 -4.66 -18.73 -25.55
CA ALA A 107 -3.69 -19.15 -24.54
C ALA A 107 -3.27 -17.97 -23.67
N ALA A 108 -3.16 -18.19 -22.35
CA ALA A 108 -2.68 -17.18 -21.42
C ALA A 108 -1.25 -16.78 -21.78
N SER A 109 -1.00 -15.48 -21.89
CA SER A 109 0.29 -14.91 -22.28
C SER A 109 0.92 -14.05 -21.19
N LYS A 110 0.10 -13.45 -20.30
CA LYS A 110 0.59 -12.61 -19.22
C LYS A 110 -0.44 -12.52 -18.09
N GLU A 111 0.00 -12.70 -16.87
CA GLU A 111 -0.79 -12.36 -15.68
C GLU A 111 -0.45 -10.93 -15.21
N TYR A 112 -1.47 -10.22 -14.74
CA TYR A 112 -1.30 -8.90 -14.17
C TYR A 112 -1.48 -8.95 -12.66
N LYS A 113 -0.65 -8.23 -11.91
CA LYS A 113 -0.95 -7.94 -10.52
C LYS A 113 -2.20 -7.06 -10.49
N THR A 114 -3.16 -7.43 -9.68
CA THR A 114 -4.39 -6.66 -9.47
C THR A 114 -4.35 -6.00 -8.12
N GLN A 115 -4.82 -4.77 -8.06
CA GLN A 115 -4.98 -4.01 -6.83
C GLN A 115 -6.38 -3.40 -6.82
N THR A 116 -7.01 -3.41 -5.66
CA THR A 116 -8.27 -2.72 -5.43
C THR A 116 -7.98 -1.36 -4.83
N SER A 117 -8.54 -0.32 -5.43
CA SER A 117 -8.45 1.05 -4.90
C SER A 117 -9.86 1.60 -4.72
N VAL A 118 -10.04 2.36 -3.67
CA VAL A 118 -11.30 3.08 -3.40
C VAL A 118 -11.20 4.48 -3.99
N PHE A 119 -12.23 4.88 -4.72
CA PHE A 119 -12.35 6.23 -5.26
C PHE A 119 -13.55 6.92 -4.64
N LEU A 120 -13.36 8.16 -4.21
CA LEU A 120 -14.45 9.04 -3.79
C LEU A 120 -14.87 9.92 -4.96
N LEU A 121 -16.18 10.08 -5.15
CA LEU A 121 -16.70 11.08 -6.06
C LEU A 121 -16.68 12.42 -5.33
N THR A 122 -15.87 13.34 -5.83
CA THR A 122 -15.79 14.73 -5.38
C THR A 122 -16.41 15.67 -6.42
N GLU A 123 -16.45 16.95 -6.15
CA GLU A 123 -16.87 17.97 -7.12
C GLU A 123 -15.95 18.01 -8.36
N ASN A 124 -14.70 17.57 -8.22
CA ASN A 124 -13.70 17.50 -9.30
C ASN A 124 -13.67 16.15 -10.04
N GLY A 125 -14.57 15.22 -9.68
CA GLY A 125 -14.61 13.86 -10.25
C GLY A 125 -14.20 12.78 -9.25
N TYR A 126 -13.75 11.62 -9.77
CA TYR A 126 -13.31 10.52 -8.94
C TYR A 126 -11.86 10.73 -8.49
N GLU A 127 -11.66 10.86 -7.19
CA GLU A 127 -10.33 10.95 -6.57
C GLU A 127 -10.01 9.64 -5.87
N ALA A 128 -8.80 9.08 -6.15
CA ALA A 128 -8.35 7.88 -5.48
C ALA A 128 -8.15 8.14 -3.99
N GLN A 129 -8.78 7.33 -3.14
CA GLN A 129 -8.40 7.28 -1.74
C GLN A 129 -7.10 6.52 -1.61
N ALA A 130 -6.14 7.12 -0.92
CA ALA A 130 -4.94 6.40 -0.53
C ALA A 130 -5.34 5.25 0.41
N ASN A 131 -4.83 4.04 0.15
CA ASN A 131 -4.95 2.95 1.10
C ASN A 131 -4.13 3.30 2.33
N THR A 132 -4.76 3.24 3.49
CA THR A 132 -4.08 3.47 4.76
C THR A 132 -3.77 2.12 5.39
N TYR A 133 -2.49 1.82 5.56
CA TYR A 133 -2.00 0.57 6.14
C TYR A 133 -1.70 0.70 7.64
N LEU A 134 -1.39 1.90 8.08
CA LEU A 134 -1.21 2.29 9.48
C LEU A 134 -1.76 3.70 9.66
N ASN A 135 -2.59 3.92 10.67
CA ASN A 135 -3.09 5.24 11.05
C ASN A 135 -3.26 5.31 12.56
N GLU A 136 -2.19 5.73 13.22
CA GLU A 136 -2.12 5.76 14.67
C GLU A 136 -1.88 7.20 15.15
N THR A 137 -2.68 7.64 16.10
CA THR A 137 -2.45 8.93 16.75
C THR A 137 -1.39 8.83 17.82
N LEU A 138 -1.20 7.63 18.40
CA LEU A 138 -0.27 7.29 19.48
C LEU A 138 -0.51 8.07 20.79
N LEU A 139 -1.64 8.78 20.91
CA LEU A 139 -1.97 9.61 22.07
C LEU A 139 -2.65 8.77 23.15
N GLY A 140 -1.86 8.31 24.13
CA GLY A 140 -2.34 7.43 25.20
C GLY A 140 -2.64 5.99 24.74
N ASP A 141 -2.34 5.69 23.50
CA ASP A 141 -2.41 4.36 22.90
C ASP A 141 -1.04 4.02 22.32
N GLU A 142 -0.56 2.81 22.54
CA GLU A 142 0.74 2.36 22.05
C GLU A 142 0.73 2.12 20.53
N GLY A 143 -0.45 1.99 19.90
CA GLY A 143 -0.62 1.82 18.46
C GLY A 143 0.10 0.60 17.89
N GLY A 144 0.27 -0.46 18.72
CA GLY A 144 1.06 -1.62 18.34
C GLY A 144 2.57 -1.40 18.32
N PHE A 145 3.06 -0.26 18.82
CA PHE A 145 4.48 -0.02 19.00
C PHE A 145 4.97 -0.61 20.33
N LYS A 146 6.19 -1.13 20.32
CA LYS A 146 6.85 -1.72 21.50
C LYS A 146 8.23 -1.13 21.66
N ALA A 147 8.58 -0.79 22.91
CA ALA A 147 9.92 -0.34 23.25
C ALA A 147 10.84 -1.51 23.62
N PHE A 148 12.08 -1.47 23.13
CA PHE A 148 13.13 -2.43 23.43
C PHE A 148 14.33 -1.67 23.98
N ASP A 149 14.54 -1.77 25.29
CA ASP A 149 15.68 -1.15 25.97
C ASP A 149 16.88 -2.10 25.90
N ILE A 150 17.90 -1.73 25.15
CA ILE A 150 19.09 -2.56 24.92
C ILE A 150 20.18 -2.28 25.95
N ALA A 151 20.50 -0.99 26.12
CA ALA A 151 21.50 -0.57 27.12
C ALA A 151 21.02 0.70 27.81
N LEU A 152 20.85 0.63 29.12
CA LEU A 152 20.41 1.75 29.96
C LEU A 152 21.44 2.05 31.03
N THR A 153 21.79 3.33 31.17
CA THR A 153 22.64 3.80 32.25
C THR A 153 21.92 4.93 32.97
N GLY A 154 21.61 4.73 34.26
CA GLY A 154 21.00 5.77 35.10
C GLY A 154 19.53 6.10 34.85
N VAL A 155 18.90 5.45 33.92
CA VAL A 155 17.45 5.48 33.63
C VAL A 155 16.89 4.06 33.58
N SER A 156 15.59 3.89 33.79
CA SER A 156 14.93 2.59 33.77
C SER A 156 14.16 2.31 32.46
N TYR A 157 14.03 3.30 31.63
CA TYR A 157 13.43 3.25 30.27
C TYR A 157 13.83 4.49 29.50
N VAL A 158 13.73 4.42 28.18
CA VAL A 158 13.85 5.59 27.28
C VAL A 158 12.49 5.99 26.76
N TRP A 159 11.72 5.05 26.23
CA TRP A 159 10.43 5.33 25.60
C TRP A 159 9.26 5.16 26.56
N LYS A 160 8.35 6.11 26.55
CA LYS A 160 7.09 6.05 27.30
C LYS A 160 5.97 6.72 26.51
N ASN A 161 4.84 6.04 26.36
CA ASN A 161 3.64 6.61 25.78
C ASN A 161 2.97 7.62 26.72
N ASP A 162 2.43 8.68 26.14
CA ASP A 162 1.81 9.82 26.82
C ASP A 162 0.52 10.23 26.11
N ALA A 163 -0.53 10.52 26.88
CA ALA A 163 -1.84 10.85 26.34
C ALA A 163 -1.90 12.18 25.57
N THR A 164 -0.90 13.05 25.72
CA THR A 164 -0.88 14.38 25.10
C THR A 164 0.09 14.45 23.93
N TYR A 165 1.22 13.73 24.02
CA TYR A 165 2.36 13.90 23.11
C TYR A 165 2.72 12.62 22.35
N GLY A 166 2.04 11.50 22.63
CA GLY A 166 2.37 10.21 22.02
C GLY A 166 3.60 9.56 22.66
N TRP A 167 4.41 8.87 21.87
CA TRP A 167 5.63 8.27 22.37
C TRP A 167 6.72 9.31 22.61
N LYS A 168 7.19 9.37 23.86
CA LYS A 168 8.28 10.25 24.30
C LYS A 168 9.53 9.44 24.57
N GLY A 169 10.64 9.80 23.93
CA GLY A 169 11.97 9.23 24.17
C GLY A 169 12.84 10.20 24.95
N SER A 170 13.42 9.75 26.06
CA SER A 170 14.38 10.54 26.84
C SER A 170 15.22 9.68 27.75
N ALA A 171 16.53 9.93 27.77
CA ALA A 171 17.45 9.39 28.75
C ALA A 171 17.94 10.47 29.77
N PHE A 172 17.15 11.54 29.94
CA PHE A 172 17.42 12.59 30.91
C PHE A 172 16.71 12.33 32.23
N ALA A 173 17.46 12.19 33.31
CA ALA A 173 16.91 12.01 34.65
C ALA A 173 17.81 12.72 35.67
N SER A 174 17.21 13.19 36.77
CA SER A 174 17.94 13.84 37.90
C SER A 174 18.91 14.95 37.42
N LYS A 175 18.49 15.75 36.41
CA LYS A 175 19.29 16.83 35.77
C LYS A 175 20.55 16.36 35.07
N THR A 176 20.61 15.09 34.67
CA THR A 176 21.75 14.49 33.95
C THR A 176 21.28 13.75 32.71
N ASN A 177 22.02 13.87 31.63
CA ASN A 177 21.86 13.03 30.45
C ASN A 177 22.63 11.74 30.63
N TYR A 178 22.00 10.60 30.38
CA TYR A 178 22.60 9.29 30.49
C TYR A 178 22.77 8.65 29.11
N ALA A 179 23.80 7.83 28.97
CA ALA A 179 23.95 7.01 27.79
C ALA A 179 22.87 5.93 27.77
N ALA A 180 22.18 5.78 26.67
CA ALA A 180 21.15 4.77 26.49
C ALA A 180 21.05 4.36 25.02
N GLU A 181 20.72 3.09 24.78
CA GLU A 181 20.29 2.56 23.50
C GLU A 181 18.93 1.91 23.69
N SER A 182 17.95 2.37 22.94
CA SER A 182 16.59 1.87 23.00
C SER A 182 15.87 2.07 21.67
N TRP A 183 15.08 1.09 21.30
CA TRP A 183 14.33 1.05 20.06
C TRP A 183 12.85 1.18 20.35
N LEU A 184 12.13 1.87 19.48
CA LEU A 184 10.68 1.90 19.44
C LEU A 184 10.24 1.34 18.09
N VAL A 185 9.62 0.17 18.08
CA VAL A 185 9.32 -0.58 16.86
C VAL A 185 7.82 -0.79 16.74
N SER A 186 7.26 -0.54 15.56
CA SER A 186 5.86 -0.84 15.24
C SER A 186 5.64 -2.34 15.11
N SER A 187 4.39 -2.77 15.22
CA SER A 187 3.99 -4.08 14.69
C SER A 187 4.24 -4.17 13.19
N ALA A 188 4.33 -5.40 12.67
CA ALA A 188 4.50 -5.63 11.24
C ALA A 188 3.34 -5.03 10.44
N ILE A 189 3.66 -4.31 9.37
CA ILE A 189 2.71 -3.69 8.46
C ILE A 189 2.79 -4.45 7.13
N ASN A 190 1.67 -5.06 6.71
CA ASN A 190 1.63 -5.78 5.45
C ASN A 190 1.51 -4.80 4.27
N LEU A 191 2.58 -4.61 3.55
CA LEU A 191 2.67 -3.76 2.34
C LEU A 191 2.74 -4.56 1.04
N THR A 192 2.52 -5.87 1.06
CA THR A 192 2.67 -6.78 -0.11
C THR A 192 1.84 -6.33 -1.31
N GLU A 193 0.66 -5.76 -1.08
CA GLU A 193 -0.23 -5.25 -2.12
C GLU A 193 -0.15 -3.72 -2.27
N ALA A 194 0.77 -3.06 -1.56
CA ALA A 194 0.90 -1.62 -1.63
C ALA A 194 1.63 -1.19 -2.92
N MET A 195 1.14 -0.11 -3.52
CA MET A 195 1.82 0.54 -4.65
C MET A 195 2.37 1.89 -4.19
N ASP A 196 3.68 2.05 -4.35
CA ASP A 196 4.40 3.26 -3.90
C ASP A 196 4.04 3.65 -2.44
N PRO A 197 4.17 2.72 -1.46
CA PRO A 197 3.84 3.02 -0.07
C PRO A 197 4.74 4.12 0.48
N VAL A 198 4.14 4.98 1.30
CA VAL A 198 4.85 6.09 1.94
C VAL A 198 4.53 6.15 3.43
N LEU A 199 5.51 6.59 4.20
CA LEU A 199 5.35 6.90 5.62
C LEU A 199 5.28 8.41 5.82
N THR A 200 4.36 8.83 6.68
CA THR A 200 4.30 10.21 7.20
C THR A 200 4.10 10.15 8.71
N PHE A 201 4.83 10.95 9.44
CA PHE A 201 4.70 11.02 10.89
C PHE A 201 4.95 12.44 11.41
N GLN A 202 4.65 12.67 12.68
CA GLN A 202 4.96 13.92 13.36
C GLN A 202 6.03 13.70 14.41
N GLU A 203 6.97 14.62 14.50
CA GLU A 203 7.99 14.66 15.55
C GLU A 203 8.14 16.05 16.14
N ALA A 204 8.56 16.11 17.40
CA ALA A 204 9.02 17.33 18.08
C ALA A 204 10.24 16.98 18.90
N LEU A 205 11.30 17.78 18.78
CA LEU A 205 12.54 17.60 19.53
C LEU A 205 13.00 18.91 20.14
N ASN A 206 13.59 18.83 21.33
CA ASN A 206 14.19 19.97 21.99
C ASN A 206 15.44 19.56 22.78
N PHE A 207 16.27 20.52 23.12
CA PHE A 207 17.53 20.36 23.87
C PHE A 207 18.64 19.63 23.12
N LEU A 208 18.63 19.69 21.78
CA LEU A 208 19.70 19.12 20.95
C LEU A 208 21.05 19.83 21.17
N GLY A 209 21.00 21.13 21.50
CA GLY A 209 22.18 21.88 21.95
C GLY A 209 23.24 22.05 20.87
N GLY A 210 22.85 22.09 19.59
CA GLY A 210 23.76 22.22 18.45
C GLY A 210 24.42 20.90 18.01
N ASN A 211 24.04 19.77 18.62
CA ASN A 211 24.45 18.45 18.12
C ASN A 211 23.65 18.07 16.87
N LYS A 212 24.11 17.05 16.16
CA LYS A 212 23.39 16.52 15.00
C LYS A 212 22.28 15.59 15.45
N LEU A 213 21.11 15.73 14.83
CA LEU A 213 19.95 14.93 15.16
C LEU A 213 20.18 13.43 14.91
N GLU A 214 20.86 13.09 13.83
CA GLU A 214 21.16 11.72 13.41
C GLU A 214 22.03 10.96 14.41
N ASP A 215 22.78 11.67 15.26
CA ASP A 215 23.58 11.06 16.31
C ASP A 215 22.72 10.54 17.48
N PHE A 216 21.46 10.96 17.55
CA PHE A 216 20.54 10.62 18.65
C PHE A 216 19.32 9.83 18.20
N ILE A 217 18.77 10.11 17.01
CA ILE A 217 17.54 9.48 16.53
C ILE A 217 17.75 9.03 15.09
N GLN A 218 17.65 7.72 14.87
CA GLN A 218 17.68 7.07 13.58
C GLN A 218 16.32 6.46 13.27
N PHE A 219 15.92 6.48 12.02
CA PHE A 219 14.72 5.79 11.53
C PHE A 219 15.15 4.66 10.62
N LYS A 220 14.63 3.48 10.89
CA LYS A 220 15.04 2.27 10.20
C LYS A 220 13.84 1.43 9.81
N VAL A 221 14.01 0.61 8.77
CA VAL A 221 13.04 -0.37 8.29
C VAL A 221 13.67 -1.75 8.33
N SER A 222 12.88 -2.75 8.71
CA SER A 222 13.24 -4.16 8.63
C SER A 222 12.14 -4.96 7.94
N THR A 223 12.53 -5.95 7.15
CA THR A 223 11.62 -6.91 6.53
C THR A 223 11.73 -8.31 7.13
N ASP A 224 12.61 -8.49 8.12
CA ASP A 224 12.88 -9.78 8.77
C ASP A 224 12.75 -9.75 10.30
N PHE A 225 12.30 -8.62 10.89
CA PHE A 225 12.10 -8.52 12.34
C PHE A 225 10.93 -9.41 12.79
N ASP A 226 11.18 -10.28 13.75
CA ASP A 226 10.23 -11.28 14.25
C ASP A 226 9.29 -10.77 15.36
N GLY A 227 9.47 -9.51 15.82
CA GLY A 227 8.72 -8.89 16.92
C GLY A 227 9.37 -9.06 18.30
N GLU A 228 10.50 -9.74 18.41
CA GLU A 228 11.16 -10.04 19.68
C GLU A 228 12.64 -9.64 19.72
N ASP A 229 13.46 -10.10 18.79
CA ASP A 229 14.91 -9.85 18.77
C ASP A 229 15.28 -8.70 17.84
N VAL A 230 15.26 -7.49 18.37
CA VAL A 230 15.58 -6.28 17.60
C VAL A 230 17.04 -6.23 17.13
N LEU A 231 17.96 -6.88 17.82
CA LEU A 231 19.38 -6.92 17.44
C LEU A 231 19.70 -8.04 16.46
N GLY A 232 18.85 -9.08 16.39
CA GLY A 232 18.98 -10.18 15.45
C GLY A 232 18.44 -9.87 14.05
N ALA A 233 17.61 -8.84 13.92
CA ALA A 233 17.03 -8.43 12.64
C ALA A 233 17.97 -7.55 11.81
N THR A 234 17.73 -7.55 10.50
CA THR A 234 18.43 -6.65 9.55
C THR A 234 17.68 -5.32 9.46
N TRP A 235 18.37 -4.21 9.69
CA TRP A 235 17.79 -2.88 9.65
C TRP A 235 18.47 -2.00 8.61
N GLU A 236 17.68 -1.37 7.77
CA GLU A 236 18.12 -0.39 6.79
C GLU A 236 17.69 1.01 7.21
N ASP A 237 18.54 2.01 6.95
CA ASP A 237 18.20 3.40 7.26
C ASP A 237 17.09 3.89 6.35
N LEU A 238 16.03 4.46 6.93
CA LEU A 238 14.98 5.12 6.17
C LEU A 238 15.45 6.52 5.75
N GLU A 239 15.46 6.79 4.46
CA GLU A 239 15.80 8.10 3.94
C GLU A 239 14.70 9.12 4.28
N LEU A 240 15.06 10.13 5.05
CA LEU A 240 14.20 11.23 5.45
C LEU A 240 14.68 12.54 4.83
N ASN A 241 13.73 13.41 4.46
CA ASN A 241 14.07 14.75 4.02
C ASN A 241 14.48 15.61 5.22
N ALA A 242 15.75 15.97 5.30
CA ALA A 242 16.33 16.74 6.41
C ALA A 242 15.61 18.08 6.63
N ASP A 243 15.12 18.74 5.58
CA ASP A 243 14.42 20.01 5.67
C ASP A 243 13.03 19.91 6.34
N GLN A 244 12.50 18.70 6.48
CA GLN A 244 11.23 18.43 7.13
C GLN A 244 11.39 17.96 8.59
N ARG A 245 12.62 17.72 9.05
CA ARG A 245 12.92 17.27 10.40
C ARG A 245 12.84 18.40 11.42
N SER A 246 12.59 18.06 12.68
CA SER A 246 12.66 19.03 13.77
C SER A 246 14.08 19.62 13.87
N THR A 247 14.18 20.92 14.15
CA THR A 247 15.48 21.60 14.40
C THR A 247 16.15 21.12 15.69
N GLY A 248 15.42 20.47 16.56
CA GLY A 248 15.92 20.02 17.87
C GLY A 248 15.99 21.09 18.96
N ASP A 249 15.44 22.30 18.70
CA ASP A 249 15.52 23.46 19.60
C ASP A 249 14.15 23.90 20.13
N THR A 250 13.08 23.20 19.78
CA THR A 250 11.70 23.55 20.17
C THR A 250 10.79 22.33 20.23
N TRP A 251 9.77 22.40 21.11
CA TRP A 251 8.70 21.40 21.18
C TRP A 251 7.61 21.60 20.10
N THR A 252 7.93 22.27 19.01
CA THR A 252 6.99 22.41 17.89
C THR A 252 6.98 21.13 17.05
N PHE A 253 5.80 20.54 16.92
CA PHE A 253 5.62 19.40 16.02
C PHE A 253 5.80 19.80 14.57
N VAL A 254 6.57 19.02 13.85
CA VAL A 254 6.73 19.08 12.40
C VAL A 254 6.24 17.79 11.77
N THR A 255 5.77 17.87 10.54
CA THR A 255 5.39 16.68 9.75
C THR A 255 6.56 16.27 8.88
N VAL A 256 6.98 15.04 9.03
CA VAL A 256 8.04 14.40 8.24
C VAL A 256 7.40 13.46 7.22
N GLY A 257 7.84 13.53 5.98
CA GLY A 257 7.33 12.72 4.88
C GLY A 257 6.55 13.53 3.83
N PRO A 258 6.09 12.87 2.75
CA PRO A 258 6.07 11.41 2.55
C PRO A 258 7.47 10.82 2.32
N CYS A 259 7.81 9.77 3.08
CA CYS A 259 9.03 8.98 2.94
C CYS A 259 8.70 7.71 2.16
N SER A 260 9.40 7.42 1.08
CA SER A 260 9.13 6.23 0.27
C SER A 260 9.49 4.95 1.01
N LEU A 261 8.59 3.96 0.96
CA LEU A 261 8.80 2.60 1.42
C LEU A 261 8.80 1.59 0.26
N ALA A 262 8.91 2.06 -0.99
CA ALA A 262 8.77 1.24 -2.20
C ALA A 262 9.94 0.25 -2.42
N SER A 263 11.04 0.40 -1.70
CA SER A 263 12.21 -0.48 -1.78
C SER A 263 12.19 -1.64 -0.78
N TYR A 264 11.23 -1.67 0.13
CA TYR A 264 11.12 -2.64 1.23
C TYR A 264 10.05 -3.69 1.04
#